data_f86d2d7d2f6edbe20264936e7d23a3bf
#
_entry.id   f86d2d7d2f6edbe20264936e7d23a3bf
#
_cell.length_a   1.000
_cell.length_b   1.000
_cell.length_c   1.000
_cell.angle_alpha   90.00
_cell.angle_beta   90.00
_cell.angle_gamma   90.00
#
_symmetry.space_group_name_H-M   'P 1'
#
loop_
_entity.id
_entity.type
_entity.pdbx_description
1 polymer ?
#
loop_
_entity_poly.entity_id
_entity_poly.type
_entity_poly.pdbx_seq_one_letter_code
_entity_poly.pdbx_strand_id
1 'polypeptide(L)'
;MRFLPSTVPGCAAALTAVFLVAVVAVVWTAFFFDPVHVPWRHSIGIGRILLVLLLLLVIPWFLYRALTLWLNGENSLYPEIDNAWAAGMEAIKDQGLDIRDMAFYLIIGSRGVGQEHAMMQSGQLDLRVDGVPDGPAPLHWYATPNSVYLFCSDASWSSALAAKRQRHYEEFGDPTAQRPIQHPAPPAAVVPAPAAQPAMVMGVPAARSAEPTRENHLGTVQLDQFLTPGTAAPSPAPQAQQDLRGTVRLDSGFVQPQAVPEPETIFADTGSQQKPITITSQDATLRIGRLTYLCQKIAHAREPLCPINGILSLLPYAAIDSGTEDAAALQQAVKSDLTTIHYVLQVRCPVTALVVDLERQQGFRELMRRVGRERVSAQRFGRKYDCRSLATDSEMTALSEHVCGTFEDWVYALFREDEALTRPGNQRLYHLLCKVRCTIKDRLANLLQGAFAFDPAEGSAEDALLFSGCYFAATGERADHRAFVGGILSKLDEEQELVEWTTEALLRQQRWERVAAVGLILSVLLAGLLVWLIFFWQP
;
A
#
# COMPACT_ATOMS: atom_id res chain seq x y z
N MET A 1 0.36 -24.95 24.19
CA MET A 1 0.21 -24.41 25.56
C MET A 1 1.30 -23.37 25.77
N ARG A 2 0.99 -22.07 25.60
CA ARG A 2 1.93 -20.96 25.83
C ARG A 2 1.67 -20.40 27.22
N PHE A 3 2.36 -20.93 28.24
CA PHE A 3 2.27 -20.46 29.63
C PHE A 3 3.26 -19.32 29.97
N LEU A 4 4.08 -18.88 29.02
CA LEU A 4 5.04 -17.80 29.23
C LEU A 4 4.43 -16.48 28.74
N PRO A 5 4.40 -15.44 29.60
CA PRO A 5 3.95 -14.12 29.19
C PRO A 5 4.90 -13.57 28.13
N SER A 6 4.34 -13.05 27.03
CA SER A 6 5.09 -12.54 25.87
C SER A 6 5.63 -11.12 26.06
N THR A 7 5.22 -10.43 27.14
CA THR A 7 5.61 -9.03 27.41
C THR A 7 6.72 -8.93 28.47
N VAL A 8 7.62 -7.96 28.31
CA VAL A 8 8.72 -7.72 29.27
C VAL A 8 8.22 -7.55 30.71
N PRO A 9 7.16 -6.74 31.02
CA PRO A 9 6.59 -6.65 32.35
C PRO A 9 6.04 -7.99 32.87
N GLY A 10 5.40 -8.75 31.97
CA GLY A 10 4.85 -10.07 32.31
C GLY A 10 5.94 -11.08 32.63
N CYS A 11 7.05 -11.12 31.88
CA CYS A 11 8.20 -11.98 32.17
C CYS A 11 8.85 -11.61 33.49
N ALA A 12 9.06 -10.31 33.77
CA ALA A 12 9.63 -9.84 35.03
C ALA A 12 8.76 -10.23 36.22
N ALA A 13 7.43 -10.04 36.13
CA ALA A 13 6.48 -10.41 37.17
C ALA A 13 6.45 -11.93 37.41
N ALA A 14 6.47 -12.74 36.33
CA ALA A 14 6.49 -14.20 36.42
C ALA A 14 7.80 -14.70 37.08
N LEU A 15 8.97 -14.18 36.69
CA LEU A 15 10.26 -14.49 37.33
C LEU A 15 10.27 -14.13 38.80
N THR A 16 9.73 -12.97 39.17
CA THR A 16 9.62 -12.53 40.58
C THR A 16 8.67 -13.45 41.35
N ALA A 17 7.55 -13.86 40.78
CA ALA A 17 6.63 -14.81 41.41
C ALA A 17 7.30 -16.17 41.68
N VAL A 18 8.00 -16.72 40.67
CA VAL A 18 8.74 -17.99 40.80
C VAL A 18 9.82 -17.88 41.88
N PHE A 19 10.58 -16.79 41.89
CA PHE A 19 11.60 -16.54 42.92
C PHE A 19 11.02 -16.48 44.32
N LEU A 20 9.92 -15.73 44.51
CA LEU A 20 9.25 -15.63 45.81
C LEU A 20 8.67 -16.97 46.27
N VAL A 21 8.08 -17.75 45.38
CA VAL A 21 7.60 -19.13 45.68
C VAL A 21 8.76 -20.01 46.11
N ALA A 22 9.90 -19.92 45.42
CA ALA A 22 11.11 -20.70 45.80
C ALA A 22 11.61 -20.32 47.19
N VAL A 23 11.67 -19.02 47.49
CA VAL A 23 12.08 -18.51 48.82
C VAL A 23 11.11 -19.01 49.92
N VAL A 24 9.80 -18.93 49.69
CA VAL A 24 8.80 -19.41 50.62
C VAL A 24 8.92 -20.93 50.82
N ALA A 25 9.12 -21.71 49.73
CA ALA A 25 9.33 -23.14 49.83
C ALA A 25 10.58 -23.51 50.64
N VAL A 26 11.69 -22.77 50.45
CA VAL A 26 12.93 -22.93 51.22
C VAL A 26 12.69 -22.68 52.71
N VAL A 27 12.06 -21.55 53.03
CA VAL A 27 11.72 -21.21 54.42
C VAL A 27 10.80 -22.24 55.04
N TRP A 28 9.81 -22.75 54.29
CA TRP A 28 8.87 -23.77 54.74
C TRP A 28 9.55 -25.13 54.95
N THR A 29 10.46 -25.54 54.07
CA THR A 29 11.25 -26.77 54.24
C THR A 29 12.17 -26.68 55.46
N ALA A 30 12.89 -25.57 55.65
CA ALA A 30 13.69 -25.34 56.83
C ALA A 30 12.87 -25.43 58.13
N PHE A 31 11.67 -24.83 58.12
CA PHE A 31 10.73 -24.93 59.25
C PHE A 31 10.28 -26.35 59.56
N PHE A 32 10.09 -27.19 58.57
CA PHE A 32 9.55 -28.56 58.74
C PHE A 32 10.61 -29.56 59.15
N PHE A 33 11.86 -29.41 58.66
CA PHE A 33 12.92 -30.42 58.86
C PHE A 33 13.86 -30.11 60.04
N ASP A 34 13.97 -28.86 60.50
CA ASP A 34 14.77 -28.50 61.65
C ASP A 34 14.00 -27.63 62.67
N PRO A 35 13.04 -28.26 63.42
CA PRO A 35 12.18 -27.53 64.34
C PRO A 35 12.92 -26.99 65.58
N VAL A 36 14.12 -27.49 65.87
CA VAL A 36 14.86 -27.13 67.12
C VAL A 36 15.69 -25.85 66.95
N HIS A 37 16.27 -25.65 65.77
CA HIS A 37 17.14 -24.52 65.51
C HIS A 37 16.45 -23.28 64.90
N VAL A 38 15.13 -23.34 64.70
CA VAL A 38 14.33 -22.23 64.14
C VAL A 38 13.70 -21.38 65.23
N PRO A 39 14.34 -20.26 65.69
CA PRO A 39 13.89 -19.48 66.87
C PRO A 39 12.55 -18.76 66.67
N TRP A 40 12.09 -18.62 65.42
CA TRP A 40 10.84 -17.92 65.06
C TRP A 40 9.61 -18.84 64.94
N ARG A 41 9.75 -20.12 65.25
CA ARG A 41 8.64 -21.11 65.20
C ARG A 41 7.41 -20.69 66.00
N HIS A 42 7.62 -20.18 67.20
CA HIS A 42 6.53 -19.75 68.09
C HIS A 42 5.80 -18.49 67.63
N SER A 43 6.39 -17.76 66.64
CA SER A 43 5.79 -16.55 66.11
C SER A 43 4.93 -16.77 64.85
N ILE A 44 4.84 -18.00 64.30
CA ILE A 44 4.07 -18.31 63.10
C ILE A 44 2.61 -18.55 63.46
N GLY A 45 1.80 -17.49 63.44
CA GLY A 45 0.35 -17.55 63.53
C GLY A 45 -0.31 -17.58 62.17
N ILE A 46 -1.57 -18.05 62.11
CA ILE A 46 -2.39 -18.12 60.90
C ILE A 46 -2.38 -16.77 60.12
N GLY A 47 -2.42 -15.65 60.87
CA GLY A 47 -2.38 -14.33 60.27
C GLY A 47 -1.09 -14.01 59.50
N ARG A 48 0.07 -14.54 59.95
CA ARG A 48 1.36 -14.34 59.24
C ARG A 48 1.46 -15.22 57.96
N ILE A 49 0.89 -16.42 57.99
CA ILE A 49 0.78 -17.29 56.82
C ILE A 49 -0.08 -16.60 55.77
N LEU A 50 -1.22 -16.04 56.15
CA LEU A 50 -2.10 -15.28 55.24
C LEU A 50 -1.40 -14.04 54.70
N LEU A 51 -0.61 -13.35 55.53
CA LEU A 51 0.18 -12.19 55.10
C LEU A 51 1.25 -12.56 54.04
N VAL A 52 1.96 -13.69 54.23
CA VAL A 52 2.96 -14.16 53.27
C VAL A 52 2.29 -14.57 51.95
N LEU A 53 1.16 -15.24 51.98
CA LEU A 53 0.38 -15.56 50.80
C LEU A 53 -0.12 -14.31 50.04
N LEU A 54 -0.59 -13.32 50.81
CA LEU A 54 -1.00 -12.04 50.23
C LEU A 54 0.18 -11.33 49.57
N LEU A 55 1.34 -11.23 50.23
CA LEU A 55 2.54 -10.62 49.67
C LEU A 55 3.05 -11.34 48.41
N LEU A 56 2.99 -12.66 48.37
CA LEU A 56 3.38 -13.48 47.23
C LEU A 56 2.52 -13.17 45.99
N LEU A 57 1.29 -12.71 46.16
CA LEU A 57 0.39 -12.32 45.08
C LEU A 57 0.51 -10.81 44.77
N VAL A 58 0.62 -9.96 45.78
CA VAL A 58 0.64 -8.50 45.63
C VAL A 58 1.96 -8.01 45.03
N ILE A 59 3.12 -8.57 45.42
CA ILE A 59 4.42 -8.09 44.93
C ILE A 59 4.58 -8.28 43.42
N PRO A 60 4.34 -9.46 42.80
CA PRO A 60 4.41 -9.62 41.36
C PRO A 60 3.39 -8.78 40.61
N TRP A 61 2.16 -8.64 41.16
CA TRP A 61 1.12 -7.80 40.58
C TRP A 61 1.51 -6.31 40.59
N PHE A 62 2.05 -5.84 41.73
CA PHE A 62 2.51 -4.45 41.83
C PHE A 62 3.70 -4.18 40.92
N LEU A 63 4.65 -5.13 40.82
CA LEU A 63 5.79 -5.02 39.91
C LEU A 63 5.33 -4.98 38.46
N TYR A 64 4.39 -5.84 38.08
CA TYR A 64 3.77 -5.81 36.75
C TYR A 64 3.14 -4.44 36.46
N ARG A 65 2.33 -3.92 37.40
CA ARG A 65 1.68 -2.61 37.25
C ARG A 65 2.68 -1.47 37.21
N ALA A 66 3.67 -1.48 38.08
CA ALA A 66 4.71 -0.45 38.16
C ALA A 66 5.55 -0.42 36.86
N LEU A 67 5.99 -1.59 36.37
CA LEU A 67 6.71 -1.69 35.09
C LEU A 67 5.84 -1.29 33.90
N THR A 68 4.59 -1.67 33.89
CA THR A 68 3.65 -1.27 32.83
C THR A 68 3.43 0.24 32.84
N LEU A 69 3.23 0.84 34.00
CA LEU A 69 3.09 2.29 34.14
C LEU A 69 4.39 3.04 33.82
N TRP A 70 5.54 2.49 34.20
CA TRP A 70 6.84 3.10 33.92
C TRP A 70 7.19 3.03 32.42
N LEU A 71 6.91 1.89 31.76
CA LEU A 71 7.13 1.74 30.32
C LEU A 71 6.09 2.51 29.47
N ASN A 72 4.86 2.69 29.98
CA ASN A 72 3.80 3.42 29.29
C ASN A 72 3.67 4.89 29.74
N GLY A 73 4.43 5.30 30.76
CA GLY A 73 4.30 6.61 31.40
C GLY A 73 5.10 7.75 30.77
N GLU A 74 5.73 7.54 29.62
CA GLU A 74 6.32 8.64 28.86
C GLU A 74 5.19 9.47 28.23
N ASN A 75 5.25 10.79 28.41
CA ASN A 75 4.38 11.71 27.68
C ASN A 75 4.51 11.38 26.20
N SER A 76 3.39 11.06 25.57
CA SER A 76 3.37 10.73 24.15
C SER A 76 4.08 11.80 23.34
N LEU A 77 5.03 11.40 22.50
CA LEU A 77 5.73 12.29 21.58
C LEU A 77 4.77 12.84 20.50
N TYR A 78 3.68 12.10 20.23
CA TYR A 78 2.71 12.41 19.16
C TYR A 78 1.28 12.21 19.67
N PRO A 79 0.75 13.10 20.53
CA PRO A 79 -0.57 12.96 21.13
C PRO A 79 -1.70 12.94 20.07
N GLU A 80 -1.50 13.56 18.93
CA GLU A 80 -2.45 13.53 17.83
C GLU A 80 -2.59 12.12 17.20
N ILE A 81 -1.50 11.35 17.15
CA ILE A 81 -1.55 9.95 16.70
C ILE A 81 -2.25 9.09 17.76
N ASP A 82 -1.99 9.35 19.04
CA ASP A 82 -2.64 8.62 20.14
C ASP A 82 -4.14 8.84 20.16
N ASN A 83 -4.59 10.07 19.97
CA ASN A 83 -6.01 10.39 19.93
C ASN A 83 -6.70 9.73 18.74
N ALA A 84 -6.10 9.80 17.54
CA ALA A 84 -6.64 9.16 16.33
C ALA A 84 -6.63 7.62 16.45
N TRP A 85 -5.59 7.06 17.07
CA TRP A 85 -5.50 5.64 17.37
C TRP A 85 -6.59 5.19 18.36
N ALA A 86 -6.77 5.92 19.46
CA ALA A 86 -7.77 5.61 20.48
C ALA A 86 -9.19 5.67 19.90
N ALA A 87 -9.51 6.72 19.12
CA ALA A 87 -10.79 6.86 18.46
C ALA A 87 -11.10 5.67 17.51
N GLY A 88 -10.12 5.25 16.71
CA GLY A 88 -10.30 4.10 15.82
C GLY A 88 -10.47 2.78 16.57
N MET A 89 -9.70 2.56 17.62
CA MET A 89 -9.82 1.36 18.46
C MET A 89 -11.16 1.30 19.21
N GLU A 90 -11.68 2.44 19.66
CA GLU A 90 -13.00 2.55 20.27
C GLU A 90 -14.09 2.22 19.25
N ALA A 91 -14.02 2.83 18.05
CA ALA A 91 -14.98 2.58 16.98
C ALA A 91 -15.02 1.08 16.55
N ILE A 92 -13.87 0.42 16.44
CA ILE A 92 -13.79 -1.03 16.14
C ILE A 92 -14.43 -1.84 17.26
N LYS A 93 -14.12 -1.51 18.51
CA LYS A 93 -14.65 -2.21 19.68
C LYS A 93 -16.17 -2.04 19.83
N ASP A 94 -16.70 -0.86 19.51
CA ASP A 94 -18.15 -0.58 19.55
C ASP A 94 -18.93 -1.39 18.51
N GLN A 95 -18.28 -1.78 17.41
CA GLN A 95 -18.82 -2.72 16.43
C GLN A 95 -18.66 -4.19 16.85
N GLY A 96 -18.09 -4.47 18.04
CA GLY A 96 -17.85 -5.82 18.53
C GLY A 96 -16.72 -6.56 17.79
N LEU A 97 -15.84 -5.82 17.10
CA LEU A 97 -14.72 -6.36 16.35
C LEU A 97 -13.43 -6.34 17.19
N ASP A 98 -12.52 -7.28 16.94
CA ASP A 98 -11.17 -7.29 17.51
C ASP A 98 -10.14 -7.15 16.38
N ILE A 99 -9.29 -6.15 16.48
CA ILE A 99 -8.18 -5.89 15.53
C ILE A 99 -7.24 -7.11 15.36
N ARG A 100 -7.23 -8.03 16.33
CA ARG A 100 -6.40 -9.25 16.29
C ARG A 100 -6.94 -10.30 15.34
N ASP A 101 -8.24 -10.34 15.15
CA ASP A 101 -8.92 -11.35 14.30
C ASP A 101 -9.06 -10.88 12.84
N MET A 102 -8.64 -9.63 12.55
CA MET A 102 -8.83 -8.99 11.25
C MET A 102 -7.51 -8.89 10.47
N ALA A 103 -7.57 -8.95 9.14
CA ALA A 103 -6.46 -8.56 8.30
C ALA A 103 -6.20 -7.05 8.43
N PHE A 104 -4.94 -6.64 8.49
CA PHE A 104 -4.56 -5.25 8.73
C PHE A 104 -3.73 -4.70 7.57
N TYR A 105 -4.26 -3.71 6.89
CA TYR A 105 -3.61 -3.07 5.74
C TYR A 105 -3.22 -1.64 6.06
N LEU A 106 -1.98 -1.30 5.73
CA LEU A 106 -1.46 0.05 5.88
C LEU A 106 -1.48 0.76 4.52
N ILE A 107 -2.07 1.95 4.47
CA ILE A 107 -2.17 2.73 3.24
C ILE A 107 -1.38 4.02 3.40
N ILE A 108 -0.38 4.22 2.53
CA ILE A 108 0.50 5.38 2.50
C ILE A 108 0.33 6.16 1.21
N GLY A 109 0.67 7.45 1.20
CA GLY A 109 0.59 8.30 0.00
C GLY A 109 -0.80 8.92 -0.24
N SER A 110 -1.71 8.89 0.75
CA SER A 110 -3.01 9.56 0.65
C SER A 110 -2.86 11.08 0.63
N ARG A 111 -3.70 11.75 -0.17
CA ARG A 111 -3.78 13.22 -0.22
C ARG A 111 -4.75 13.82 0.81
N GLY A 112 -5.56 12.98 1.47
CA GLY A 112 -6.50 13.39 2.51
C GLY A 112 -7.85 12.68 2.45
N VAL A 113 -8.74 13.03 3.39
CA VAL A 113 -10.00 12.36 3.73
C VAL A 113 -10.91 12.15 2.50
N GLY A 114 -11.03 13.15 1.62
CA GLY A 114 -11.89 13.03 0.44
C GLY A 114 -11.50 11.89 -0.49
N GLN A 115 -10.19 11.69 -0.71
CA GLN A 115 -9.68 10.57 -1.50
C GLN A 115 -9.87 9.24 -0.78
N GLU A 116 -9.58 9.19 0.50
CA GLU A 116 -9.69 7.99 1.34
C GLU A 116 -11.12 7.45 1.34
N HIS A 117 -12.08 8.32 1.64
CA HIS A 117 -13.50 7.98 1.61
C HIS A 117 -13.96 7.57 0.20
N ALA A 118 -13.52 8.27 -0.86
CA ALA A 118 -13.81 7.90 -2.24
C ALA A 118 -13.29 6.51 -2.60
N MET A 119 -12.09 6.16 -2.16
CA MET A 119 -11.49 4.85 -2.36
C MET A 119 -12.29 3.74 -1.67
N MET A 120 -12.61 3.92 -0.40
CA MET A 120 -13.31 2.90 0.39
C MET A 120 -14.74 2.69 -0.10
N GLN A 121 -15.45 3.76 -0.48
CA GLN A 121 -16.76 3.66 -1.12
C GLN A 121 -16.74 2.99 -2.50
N SER A 122 -15.61 3.07 -3.23
CA SER A 122 -15.47 2.45 -4.55
C SER A 122 -15.39 0.92 -4.47
N GLY A 123 -14.94 0.37 -3.35
CA GLY A 123 -14.77 -1.06 -3.13
C GLY A 123 -16.07 -1.83 -2.92
N GLN A 124 -17.22 -1.15 -2.78
CA GLN A 124 -18.50 -1.76 -2.39
C GLN A 124 -18.37 -2.64 -1.14
N LEU A 125 -17.47 -2.25 -0.22
CA LEU A 125 -17.19 -2.97 1.01
C LEU A 125 -18.30 -2.75 2.03
N ASP A 126 -18.60 -3.78 2.84
CA ASP A 126 -19.47 -3.64 4.02
C ASP A 126 -18.67 -2.96 5.15
N LEU A 127 -18.56 -1.62 5.07
CA LEU A 127 -17.83 -0.84 6.06
C LEU A 127 -18.62 -0.78 7.37
N ARG A 128 -17.98 -1.20 8.46
CA ARG A 128 -18.47 -1.07 9.84
C ARG A 128 -17.93 0.16 10.53
N VAL A 129 -16.71 0.56 10.15
CA VAL A 129 -16.07 1.82 10.56
C VAL A 129 -15.72 2.57 9.30
N ASP A 130 -16.09 3.84 9.20
CA ASP A 130 -15.95 4.66 8.00
C ASP A 130 -15.32 6.00 8.35
N GLY A 131 -14.00 6.12 8.15
CA GLY A 131 -13.25 7.36 8.25
C GLY A 131 -13.11 7.95 9.65
N VAL A 132 -12.81 7.13 10.67
CA VAL A 132 -12.64 7.59 12.06
C VAL A 132 -11.16 7.94 12.34
N PRO A 133 -10.89 9.11 13.00
CA PRO A 133 -11.78 10.18 13.42
C PRO A 133 -12.25 11.06 12.25
N ASP A 134 -13.36 11.75 12.43
CA ASP A 134 -13.87 12.71 11.46
C ASP A 134 -12.94 13.91 11.30
N GLY A 135 -12.80 14.40 10.06
CA GLY A 135 -12.01 15.58 9.74
C GLY A 135 -10.52 15.32 9.54
N PRO A 136 -9.67 16.36 9.48
CA PRO A 136 -8.25 16.19 9.25
C PRO A 136 -7.57 15.58 10.48
N ALA A 137 -7.03 14.39 10.32
CA ALA A 137 -6.31 13.65 11.36
C ALA A 137 -5.05 12.97 10.77
N PRO A 138 -4.08 12.60 11.62
CA PRO A 138 -2.88 11.90 11.14
C PRO A 138 -3.18 10.51 10.61
N LEU A 139 -4.27 9.90 11.09
CA LEU A 139 -4.72 8.55 10.74
C LEU A 139 -6.22 8.54 10.53
N HIS A 140 -6.67 7.73 9.57
CA HIS A 140 -8.10 7.42 9.39
C HIS A 140 -8.32 5.92 9.30
N TRP A 141 -9.30 5.45 10.06
CA TRP A 141 -9.65 4.05 10.16
C TRP A 141 -10.86 3.71 9.33
N TYR A 142 -10.73 2.67 8.54
CA TYR A 142 -11.83 2.03 7.84
C TYR A 142 -11.80 0.56 8.17
N ALA A 143 -12.94 -0.04 8.50
CA ALA A 143 -12.99 -1.46 8.83
C ALA A 143 -14.22 -2.12 8.20
N THR A 144 -13.99 -3.32 7.66
CA THR A 144 -14.99 -4.31 7.31
C THR A 144 -15.07 -5.35 8.43
N PRO A 145 -15.97 -6.34 8.40
CA PRO A 145 -15.95 -7.42 9.38
C PRO A 145 -14.63 -8.22 9.45
N ASN A 146 -13.86 -8.26 8.36
CA ASN A 146 -12.67 -9.11 8.24
C ASN A 146 -11.35 -8.34 8.09
N SER A 147 -11.41 -7.06 7.75
CA SER A 147 -10.22 -6.30 7.35
C SER A 147 -10.24 -4.87 7.89
N VAL A 148 -9.08 -4.37 8.31
CA VAL A 148 -8.84 -2.98 8.69
C VAL A 148 -7.95 -2.33 7.64
N TYR A 149 -8.34 -1.14 7.19
CA TYR A 149 -7.58 -0.28 6.30
C TYR A 149 -7.21 0.99 7.04
N LEU A 150 -5.94 1.12 7.41
CA LEU A 150 -5.43 2.28 8.13
C LEU A 150 -4.71 3.21 7.16
N PHE A 151 -5.27 4.39 6.93
CA PHE A 151 -4.65 5.44 6.15
C PHE A 151 -3.70 6.27 7.01
N CYS A 152 -2.46 6.41 6.57
CA CYS A 152 -1.44 7.25 7.20
C CYS A 152 -1.47 8.66 6.60
N SER A 153 -2.57 9.40 6.80
CA SER A 153 -2.87 10.65 6.09
C SER A 153 -1.84 11.76 6.35
N ASP A 154 -1.32 11.88 7.57
CA ASP A 154 -0.27 12.84 7.94
C ASP A 154 0.89 12.17 8.72
N ALA A 155 0.84 10.86 8.91
CA ALA A 155 1.87 10.10 9.60
C ALA A 155 3.01 9.63 8.69
N SER A 156 2.83 9.56 7.37
CA SER A 156 3.86 9.15 6.41
C SER A 156 4.41 10.32 5.58
N TRP A 157 5.62 10.18 5.09
CA TRP A 157 6.25 11.21 4.26
C TRP A 157 5.58 11.30 2.89
N SER A 158 5.29 10.16 2.27
CA SER A 158 4.60 10.11 0.97
C SER A 158 3.21 10.77 1.03
N SER A 159 2.43 10.56 2.11
CA SER A 159 1.14 11.22 2.30
C SER A 159 1.27 12.73 2.49
N ALA A 160 2.24 13.18 3.28
CA ALA A 160 2.49 14.61 3.47
C ALA A 160 2.86 15.32 2.14
N LEU A 161 3.63 14.63 1.28
CA LEU A 161 3.97 15.13 -0.06
C LEU A 161 2.72 15.20 -0.95
N ALA A 162 1.88 14.17 -0.96
CA ALA A 162 0.64 14.12 -1.72
C ALA A 162 -0.34 15.22 -1.29
N ALA A 163 -0.51 15.43 0.02
CA ALA A 163 -1.36 16.47 0.58
C ALA A 163 -0.84 17.89 0.26
N LYS A 164 0.49 18.11 0.30
CA LYS A 164 1.09 19.39 -0.08
C LYS A 164 0.86 19.69 -1.56
N ARG A 165 0.98 18.68 -2.42
CA ARG A 165 0.68 18.79 -3.85
C ARG A 165 -0.79 19.10 -4.09
N GLN A 166 -1.71 18.46 -3.38
CA GLN A 166 -3.14 18.74 -3.50
C GLN A 166 -3.45 20.21 -3.19
N ARG A 167 -2.93 20.75 -2.08
CA ARG A 167 -3.10 22.16 -1.71
C ARG A 167 -2.55 23.11 -2.77
N HIS A 168 -1.41 22.78 -3.36
CA HIS A 168 -0.84 23.57 -4.46
C HIS A 168 -1.76 23.60 -5.68
N TYR A 169 -2.41 22.47 -6.04
CA TYR A 169 -3.39 22.44 -7.13
C TYR A 169 -4.67 23.24 -6.81
N GLU A 170 -5.12 23.22 -5.58
CA GLU A 170 -6.30 24.00 -5.16
C GLU A 170 -6.02 25.51 -5.22
N GLU A 171 -4.79 25.92 -4.90
CA GLU A 171 -4.40 27.32 -4.86
C GLU A 171 -4.07 27.88 -6.27
N PHE A 172 -3.41 27.12 -7.12
CA PHE A 172 -2.89 27.60 -8.42
C PHE A 172 -3.59 26.99 -9.65
N GLY A 173 -4.52 26.07 -9.45
CA GLY A 173 -5.19 25.31 -10.52
C GLY A 173 -4.35 24.16 -11.05
N ASP A 174 -4.97 23.31 -11.88
CA ASP A 174 -4.31 22.17 -12.50
C ASP A 174 -3.43 22.63 -13.69
N PRO A 175 -2.11 22.52 -13.61
CA PRO A 175 -1.22 22.92 -14.70
C PRO A 175 -1.40 22.05 -15.95
N THR A 176 -1.99 20.84 -15.77
CA THR A 176 -2.27 19.92 -16.87
C THR A 176 -3.63 20.18 -17.53
N ALA A 177 -4.45 21.05 -16.96
CA ALA A 177 -5.67 21.53 -17.58
C ALA A 177 -5.28 22.38 -18.79
N GLN A 178 -5.26 21.76 -19.98
CA GLN A 178 -5.04 22.47 -21.23
C GLN A 178 -5.94 23.69 -21.29
N ARG A 179 -5.36 24.89 -21.28
CA ARG A 179 -6.10 26.09 -21.66
C ARG A 179 -6.81 25.75 -22.98
N PRO A 180 -8.13 26.01 -23.11
CA PRO A 180 -8.80 25.84 -24.38
C PRO A 180 -7.96 26.57 -25.44
N ILE A 181 -7.50 25.86 -26.45
CA ILE A 181 -6.86 26.48 -27.61
C ILE A 181 -7.92 27.47 -28.09
N GLN A 182 -7.69 28.75 -27.85
CA GLN A 182 -8.48 29.79 -28.49
C GLN A 182 -8.10 29.68 -29.99
N HIS A 183 -8.92 28.92 -30.71
CA HIS A 183 -8.86 29.02 -32.16
C HIS A 183 -9.05 30.49 -32.50
N PRO A 184 -8.14 31.11 -33.25
CA PRO A 184 -8.39 32.45 -33.77
C PRO A 184 -9.72 32.41 -34.48
N ALA A 185 -10.61 33.34 -34.12
CA ALA A 185 -11.94 33.42 -34.70
C ALA A 185 -11.80 33.33 -36.23
N PRO A 186 -12.55 32.46 -36.93
CA PRO A 186 -12.48 32.39 -38.36
C PRO A 186 -12.78 33.78 -38.92
N PRO A 187 -12.04 34.25 -39.94
CA PRO A 187 -12.30 35.55 -40.52
C PRO A 187 -13.77 35.65 -40.91
N ALA A 188 -14.40 36.75 -40.51
CA ALA A 188 -15.81 36.99 -40.72
C ALA A 188 -16.18 36.67 -42.17
N ALA A 189 -16.97 35.64 -42.37
CA ALA A 189 -17.51 35.29 -43.67
C ALA A 189 -18.33 36.45 -44.20
N VAL A 190 -17.96 36.98 -45.34
CA VAL A 190 -18.72 37.96 -46.13
C VAL A 190 -20.08 37.30 -46.44
N VAL A 191 -21.14 37.84 -45.89
CA VAL A 191 -22.51 37.38 -46.10
C VAL A 191 -22.92 37.70 -47.55
N PRO A 192 -23.23 36.72 -48.43
CA PRO A 192 -23.91 37.03 -49.70
C PRO A 192 -25.42 37.21 -49.41
N ALA A 193 -26.01 38.20 -50.08
CA ALA A 193 -27.41 38.58 -49.96
C ALA A 193 -28.40 37.46 -50.30
N PRO A 194 -29.64 37.49 -49.76
CA PRO A 194 -30.58 36.39 -49.85
C PRO A 194 -31.23 36.28 -51.20
N ALA A 195 -31.14 35.10 -51.82
CA ALA A 195 -31.95 34.74 -52.98
C ALA A 195 -33.22 33.97 -52.55
N ALA A 196 -34.29 34.29 -53.22
CA ALA A 196 -35.67 33.95 -52.95
C ALA A 196 -35.98 32.42 -52.86
N GLN A 197 -36.95 32.12 -51.98
CA GLN A 197 -37.63 30.82 -51.83
C GLN A 197 -38.50 30.50 -53.06
N PRO A 198 -38.74 29.22 -53.33
CA PRO A 198 -40.10 28.78 -53.59
C PRO A 198 -40.62 27.66 -52.69
N ALA A 199 -41.94 27.65 -52.63
CA ALA A 199 -42.82 27.00 -51.69
C ALA A 199 -42.99 25.49 -51.79
N MET A 200 -43.39 24.97 -50.63
CA MET A 200 -44.28 23.81 -50.35
C MET A 200 -44.50 22.69 -51.38
N VAL A 201 -44.37 21.46 -50.88
CA VAL A 201 -45.39 20.40 -51.06
C VAL A 201 -45.41 19.48 -49.83
N MET A 202 -46.63 19.31 -49.30
CA MET A 202 -47.02 18.35 -48.27
C MET A 202 -47.00 16.89 -48.78
N GLY A 203 -46.83 15.98 -47.83
CA GLY A 203 -47.16 14.57 -48.07
C GLY A 203 -46.85 13.68 -46.86
N VAL A 204 -47.86 13.34 -46.10
CA VAL A 204 -48.01 12.33 -45.04
C VAL A 204 -48.61 11.08 -45.70
N PRO A 205 -48.72 9.85 -45.13
CA PRO A 205 -48.19 9.21 -43.90
C PRO A 205 -47.68 7.75 -43.98
N ALA A 206 -47.17 7.33 -42.83
CA ALA A 206 -47.27 5.99 -42.18
C ALA A 206 -47.00 4.65 -42.92
N ALA A 207 -46.14 3.85 -42.32
CA ALA A 207 -46.47 2.47 -41.94
C ALA A 207 -45.47 1.92 -40.88
N ARG A 208 -46.05 1.29 -39.87
CA ARG A 208 -45.42 0.45 -38.85
C ARG A 208 -44.85 -0.84 -39.50
N SER A 209 -43.73 -1.36 -38.97
CA SER A 209 -43.56 -2.81 -38.81
C SER A 209 -42.37 -3.12 -37.89
N ALA A 210 -42.71 -3.73 -36.75
CA ALA A 210 -42.14 -4.95 -36.15
C ALA A 210 -40.62 -5.06 -35.89
N GLU A 211 -40.30 -5.16 -34.59
CA GLU A 211 -39.11 -5.82 -34.05
C GLU A 211 -38.89 -7.24 -34.56
N PRO A 212 -37.63 -7.72 -34.55
CA PRO A 212 -37.42 -8.86 -33.70
C PRO A 212 -36.16 -8.70 -32.80
N THR A 213 -36.38 -9.01 -31.55
CA THR A 213 -35.45 -9.35 -30.50
C THR A 213 -34.33 -10.26 -31.00
N ARG A 214 -33.09 -9.83 -30.84
CA ARG A 214 -31.92 -10.70 -30.94
C ARG A 214 -31.11 -10.57 -29.64
N GLU A 215 -31.28 -11.57 -28.80
CA GLU A 215 -30.37 -11.88 -27.69
C GLU A 215 -28.98 -12.14 -28.26
N ASN A 216 -28.03 -11.28 -27.95
CA ASN A 216 -26.62 -11.56 -28.16
C ASN A 216 -26.01 -12.03 -26.84
N HIS A 217 -25.88 -13.33 -26.71
CA HIS A 217 -24.93 -13.96 -25.78
C HIS A 217 -23.50 -13.58 -26.19
N LEU A 218 -22.92 -12.58 -25.55
CA LEU A 218 -21.49 -12.32 -25.58
C LEU A 218 -20.84 -13.10 -24.45
N GLY A 219 -20.21 -14.22 -24.84
CA GLY A 219 -19.40 -15.05 -23.97
C GLY A 219 -18.25 -14.23 -23.34
N THR A 220 -18.10 -14.41 -22.06
CA THR A 220 -16.98 -13.92 -21.25
C THR A 220 -15.69 -14.53 -21.78
N VAL A 221 -14.87 -13.75 -22.45
CA VAL A 221 -13.50 -14.17 -22.79
C VAL A 221 -12.64 -13.93 -21.54
N GLN A 222 -12.42 -15.00 -20.79
CA GLN A 222 -11.38 -15.05 -19.76
C GLN A 222 -10.01 -15.01 -20.47
N LEU A 223 -9.28 -13.91 -20.28
CA LEU A 223 -7.95 -13.69 -20.85
C LEU A 223 -6.86 -14.50 -20.14
N ASP A 224 -7.20 -15.26 -19.08
CA ASP A 224 -6.24 -16.02 -18.26
C ASP A 224 -5.90 -17.43 -18.80
N GLN A 225 -6.41 -17.82 -19.98
CA GLN A 225 -6.21 -19.18 -20.51
C GLN A 225 -5.08 -19.32 -21.55
N PHE A 226 -4.25 -18.30 -21.78
CA PHE A 226 -3.20 -18.40 -22.82
C PHE A 226 -1.76 -18.45 -22.29
N LEU A 227 -1.50 -18.91 -21.08
CA LEU A 227 -0.12 -19.20 -20.64
C LEU A 227 -0.06 -20.51 -19.85
N THR A 228 -0.12 -21.64 -20.56
CA THR A 228 0.46 -22.91 -20.08
C THR A 228 1.74 -23.18 -20.86
N PRO A 229 2.87 -23.51 -20.21
CA PRO A 229 4.11 -23.85 -20.92
C PRO A 229 3.99 -25.26 -21.49
N GLY A 230 3.90 -25.35 -22.80
CA GLY A 230 4.00 -26.60 -23.55
C GLY A 230 5.42 -27.08 -23.62
N THR A 231 5.54 -28.31 -23.27
CA THR A 231 6.66 -29.26 -23.31
C THR A 231 7.58 -29.12 -24.53
N ALA A 232 8.87 -29.20 -24.29
CA ALA A 232 9.95 -29.23 -25.26
C ALA A 232 9.85 -30.46 -26.21
N ALA A 233 10.09 -30.25 -27.48
CA ALA A 233 10.54 -31.25 -28.41
C ALA A 233 11.49 -30.63 -29.46
N PRO A 234 12.43 -31.40 -30.06
CA PRO A 234 13.78 -30.95 -30.37
C PRO A 234 13.96 -30.29 -31.73
N SER A 235 15.01 -29.46 -31.81
CA SER A 235 15.54 -28.85 -33.05
C SER A 235 15.86 -29.83 -34.16
N PRO A 236 15.74 -29.40 -35.39
CA PRO A 236 16.70 -29.75 -36.44
C PRO A 236 17.51 -28.54 -36.92
N ALA A 237 18.74 -28.86 -37.31
CA ALA A 237 19.85 -28.03 -37.69
C ALA A 237 19.67 -27.22 -39.01
N PRO A 238 20.64 -26.37 -39.35
CA PRO A 238 20.48 -25.21 -40.20
C PRO A 238 20.62 -25.53 -41.71
N GLN A 239 19.84 -24.88 -42.56
CA GLN A 239 20.09 -24.83 -43.98
C GLN A 239 20.15 -23.40 -44.53
N ALA A 240 21.36 -23.14 -45.07
CA ALA A 240 21.73 -22.37 -46.26
C ALA A 240 21.05 -21.03 -46.56
N GLN A 241 21.89 -20.02 -46.47
CA GLN A 241 21.81 -18.75 -47.19
C GLN A 241 21.43 -18.88 -48.65
N GLN A 242 20.47 -18.08 -49.12
CA GLN A 242 20.39 -17.67 -50.50
C GLN A 242 20.37 -16.14 -50.57
N ASP A 243 21.49 -15.62 -51.08
CA ASP A 243 21.68 -14.25 -51.54
C ASP A 243 20.65 -13.87 -52.61
N LEU A 244 19.91 -12.79 -52.37
CA LEU A 244 19.24 -12.06 -53.44
C LEU A 244 19.70 -10.60 -53.40
N ARG A 245 20.88 -10.35 -54.00
CA ARG A 245 21.29 -9.04 -54.49
C ARG A 245 20.47 -8.68 -55.72
N GLY A 246 19.51 -7.78 -55.51
CA GLY A 246 18.83 -7.07 -56.61
C GLY A 246 19.13 -5.59 -56.49
N THR A 247 20.19 -5.16 -57.17
CA THR A 247 20.52 -3.73 -57.33
C THR A 247 19.60 -3.14 -58.43
N VAL A 248 18.64 -2.32 -58.04
CA VAL A 248 17.94 -1.43 -58.99
C VAL A 248 18.68 -0.08 -58.99
N ARG A 249 19.41 0.19 -60.06
CA ARG A 249 19.91 1.53 -60.38
C ARG A 249 18.75 2.40 -60.81
N LEU A 250 18.46 3.45 -60.03
CA LEU A 250 17.64 4.57 -60.48
C LEU A 250 18.58 5.71 -60.87
N ASP A 251 18.43 6.12 -62.12
CA ASP A 251 19.18 7.24 -62.73
C ASP A 251 18.90 8.57 -62.02
N SER A 252 19.95 9.28 -61.78
CA SER A 252 20.02 10.58 -61.12
C SER A 252 19.47 11.69 -62.03
N GLY A 253 18.26 12.15 -61.73
CA GLY A 253 17.78 13.46 -62.12
C GLY A 253 17.91 14.41 -60.92
N PHE A 254 18.93 15.25 -60.91
CA PHE A 254 19.09 16.29 -59.90
C PHE A 254 17.94 17.29 -60.01
N VAL A 255 16.96 17.19 -59.12
CA VAL A 255 16.13 18.32 -58.74
C VAL A 255 16.53 18.68 -57.31
N GLN A 256 17.13 19.88 -57.16
CA GLN A 256 17.51 20.44 -55.89
C GLN A 256 16.27 20.64 -55.02
N PRO A 257 16.13 19.97 -53.84
CA PRO A 257 14.98 20.21 -52.98
C PRO A 257 15.17 21.61 -52.36
N GLN A 258 14.21 22.51 -52.63
CA GLN A 258 14.00 23.69 -51.78
C GLN A 258 13.89 23.19 -50.33
N ALA A 259 14.65 23.84 -49.46
CA ALA A 259 14.58 23.60 -48.02
C ALA A 259 13.12 23.71 -47.55
N VAL A 260 12.53 22.58 -47.27
CA VAL A 260 11.30 22.52 -46.49
C VAL A 260 11.69 23.01 -45.12
N PRO A 261 11.06 24.08 -44.57
CA PRO A 261 11.33 24.44 -43.19
C PRO A 261 11.09 23.21 -42.33
N GLU A 262 12.10 22.86 -41.52
CA GLU A 262 11.95 21.83 -40.51
C GLU A 262 10.62 22.08 -39.76
N PRO A 263 9.79 21.06 -39.54
CA PRO A 263 8.65 21.26 -38.67
C PRO A 263 9.23 21.68 -37.32
N GLU A 264 9.09 22.96 -36.99
CA GLU A 264 9.30 23.44 -35.63
C GLU A 264 8.62 22.44 -34.72
N THR A 265 9.40 21.84 -33.85
CA THR A 265 8.96 20.93 -32.81
C THR A 265 7.90 21.66 -31.98
N ILE A 266 6.62 21.44 -32.31
CA ILE A 266 5.43 21.98 -31.62
C ILE A 266 5.34 21.42 -30.20
N PHE A 267 6.29 20.60 -29.81
CA PHE A 267 6.53 20.15 -28.44
C PHE A 267 7.64 20.97 -27.77
N ALA A 268 7.65 22.29 -27.95
CA ALA A 268 8.30 23.12 -26.97
C ALA A 268 7.57 22.89 -25.66
N ASP A 269 8.23 22.14 -24.82
CA ASP A 269 7.93 22.02 -23.39
C ASP A 269 7.94 23.45 -22.81
N THR A 270 6.82 24.15 -22.96
CA THR A 270 6.52 25.34 -22.17
C THR A 270 6.20 24.83 -20.76
N GLY A 271 7.14 24.08 -20.21
CA GLY A 271 7.20 23.80 -18.80
C GLY A 271 7.25 25.14 -18.10
N SER A 272 6.10 25.62 -17.66
CA SER A 272 6.09 26.55 -16.55
C SER A 272 7.05 25.95 -15.52
N GLN A 273 8.18 26.60 -15.25
CA GLN A 273 9.13 26.21 -14.20
C GLN A 273 8.40 26.29 -12.85
N GLN A 274 7.53 25.34 -12.62
CA GLN A 274 6.90 25.18 -11.34
C GLN A 274 7.98 24.69 -10.38
N LYS A 275 8.21 25.47 -9.33
CA LYS A 275 9.14 25.09 -8.27
C LYS A 275 8.76 23.70 -7.76
N PRO A 276 9.71 22.76 -7.71
CA PRO A 276 9.43 21.40 -7.28
C PRO A 276 8.83 21.37 -5.88
N ILE A 277 7.83 20.53 -5.68
CA ILE A 277 7.16 20.38 -4.37
C ILE A 277 8.02 19.45 -3.52
N THR A 278 8.94 20.03 -2.77
CA THR A 278 9.81 19.30 -1.85
C THR A 278 9.39 19.55 -0.40
N ILE A 279 9.67 18.58 0.45
CA ILE A 279 9.55 18.69 1.91
C ILE A 279 10.94 18.95 2.49
N THR A 280 11.03 19.77 3.53
CA THR A 280 12.32 20.05 4.18
C THR A 280 12.85 18.78 4.87
N SER A 281 14.16 18.68 5.04
CA SER A 281 14.77 17.52 5.72
C SER A 281 14.27 17.34 7.15
N GLN A 282 13.96 18.45 7.85
CA GLN A 282 13.38 18.41 9.20
C GLN A 282 11.97 17.82 9.19
N ASP A 283 11.11 18.24 8.23
CA ASP A 283 9.76 17.69 8.09
C ASP A 283 9.81 16.20 7.71
N ALA A 284 10.75 15.80 6.86
CA ALA A 284 10.94 14.39 6.50
C ALA A 284 11.31 13.54 7.73
N THR A 285 12.27 14.01 8.55
CA THR A 285 12.67 13.34 9.79
C THR A 285 11.51 13.23 10.78
N LEU A 286 10.71 14.30 10.91
CA LEU A 286 9.52 14.28 11.74
C LEU A 286 8.52 13.22 11.28
N ARG A 287 8.27 13.11 9.95
CA ARG A 287 7.33 12.12 9.39
C ARG A 287 7.83 10.69 9.60
N ILE A 288 9.12 10.43 9.41
CA ILE A 288 9.73 9.14 9.71
C ILE A 288 9.54 8.78 11.20
N GLY A 289 9.75 9.74 12.12
CA GLY A 289 9.51 9.54 13.54
C GLY A 289 8.04 9.22 13.87
N ARG A 290 7.09 9.91 13.23
CA ARG A 290 5.63 9.65 13.37
C ARG A 290 5.26 8.27 12.88
N LEU A 291 5.76 7.87 11.70
CA LEU A 291 5.51 6.55 11.12
C LEU A 291 6.13 5.44 11.98
N THR A 292 7.35 5.65 12.49
CA THR A 292 8.00 4.73 13.43
C THR A 292 7.15 4.52 14.67
N TYR A 293 6.67 5.59 15.28
CA TYR A 293 5.81 5.54 16.47
C TYR A 293 4.50 4.79 16.18
N LEU A 294 3.86 5.08 15.04
CA LEU A 294 2.65 4.37 14.61
C LEU A 294 2.90 2.86 14.44
N CYS A 295 3.97 2.49 13.74
CA CYS A 295 4.35 1.08 13.54
C CYS A 295 4.57 0.36 14.88
N GLN A 296 5.22 1.00 15.86
CA GLN A 296 5.37 0.44 17.20
C GLN A 296 4.02 0.20 17.89
N LYS A 297 3.07 1.13 17.74
CA LYS A 297 1.71 0.97 18.28
C LYS A 297 0.97 -0.20 17.62
N ILE A 298 1.05 -0.32 16.29
CA ILE A 298 0.44 -1.43 15.56
C ILE A 298 1.03 -2.77 16.04
N ALA A 299 2.36 -2.87 16.12
CA ALA A 299 3.04 -4.07 16.58
C ALA A 299 2.57 -4.47 17.98
N HIS A 300 2.55 -3.52 18.92
CA HIS A 300 2.13 -3.76 20.29
C HIS A 300 0.65 -4.17 20.40
N ALA A 301 -0.24 -3.54 19.63
CA ALA A 301 -1.68 -3.83 19.68
C ALA A 301 -2.02 -5.23 19.13
N ARG A 302 -1.24 -5.70 18.16
CA ARG A 302 -1.46 -7.01 17.50
C ARG A 302 -0.60 -8.14 18.04
N GLU A 303 0.34 -7.85 18.95
CA GLU A 303 1.18 -8.91 19.55
C GLU A 303 0.33 -10.01 20.20
N PRO A 304 0.61 -11.31 19.99
CA PRO A 304 1.76 -11.94 19.30
C PRO A 304 1.53 -12.24 17.81
N LEU A 305 0.52 -11.66 17.18
CA LEU A 305 0.17 -11.90 15.78
C LEU A 305 1.02 -11.03 14.83
N CYS A 306 0.90 -11.32 13.54
CA CYS A 306 1.49 -10.49 12.50
C CYS A 306 0.95 -9.05 12.57
N PRO A 307 1.81 -8.01 12.60
CA PRO A 307 1.36 -6.63 12.77
C PRO A 307 0.56 -6.10 11.57
N ILE A 308 0.95 -6.43 10.32
CA ILE A 308 0.25 -6.02 9.10
C ILE A 308 0.21 -7.14 8.08
N ASN A 309 -0.83 -7.17 7.26
CA ASN A 309 -1.03 -8.16 6.20
C ASN A 309 -0.68 -7.64 4.80
N GLY A 310 -0.55 -6.34 4.61
CA GLY A 310 -0.15 -5.75 3.34
C GLY A 310 -0.03 -4.24 3.40
N ILE A 311 0.63 -3.67 2.39
CA ILE A 311 0.81 -2.22 2.22
C ILE A 311 0.28 -1.82 0.86
N LEU A 312 -0.52 -0.75 0.83
CA LEU A 312 -0.94 -0.08 -0.39
C LEU A 312 -0.25 1.28 -0.48
N SER A 313 0.65 1.44 -1.44
CA SER A 313 1.35 2.69 -1.71
C SER A 313 0.65 3.46 -2.82
N LEU A 314 0.09 4.62 -2.48
CA LEU A 314 -0.59 5.50 -3.43
C LEU A 314 0.42 6.44 -4.08
N LEU A 315 0.45 6.43 -5.41
CA LEU A 315 1.36 7.21 -6.23
C LEU A 315 0.56 8.24 -7.03
N PRO A 316 0.55 9.54 -6.67
CA PRO A 316 -0.20 10.54 -7.41
C PRO A 316 0.28 10.64 -8.86
N TYR A 317 -0.61 10.42 -9.85
CA TYR A 317 -0.28 10.52 -11.28
C TYR A 317 0.39 11.85 -11.63
N ALA A 318 -0.07 12.93 -11.02
CA ALA A 318 0.48 14.24 -11.24
C ALA A 318 1.96 14.38 -10.83
N ALA A 319 2.45 13.58 -9.86
CA ALA A 319 3.87 13.57 -9.50
C ALA A 319 4.74 12.91 -10.57
N ILE A 320 4.18 11.88 -11.22
CA ILE A 320 4.86 11.20 -12.33
C ILE A 320 4.86 12.09 -13.58
N ASP A 321 3.76 12.81 -13.80
CA ASP A 321 3.55 13.66 -14.98
C ASP A 321 4.31 14.99 -14.94
N SER A 322 4.41 15.65 -13.78
CA SER A 322 4.93 17.02 -13.64
C SER A 322 6.43 17.17 -13.90
N GLY A 323 7.23 16.13 -13.73
CA GLY A 323 8.67 16.19 -14.01
C GLY A 323 9.52 15.23 -13.21
N THR A 324 10.81 15.20 -13.50
CA THR A 324 11.77 14.27 -12.88
C THR A 324 12.01 14.59 -11.40
N GLU A 325 12.02 15.86 -11.01
CA GLU A 325 12.28 16.29 -9.62
C GLU A 325 11.15 15.89 -8.67
N ASP A 326 9.90 16.06 -9.09
CA ASP A 326 8.73 15.67 -8.31
C ASP A 326 8.60 14.14 -8.19
N ALA A 327 8.92 13.41 -9.27
CA ALA A 327 8.97 11.96 -9.27
C ALA A 327 10.07 11.44 -8.34
N ALA A 328 11.25 12.07 -8.36
CA ALA A 328 12.36 11.73 -7.47
C ALA A 328 12.04 11.99 -6.00
N ALA A 329 11.37 13.12 -5.69
CA ALA A 329 10.91 13.39 -4.33
C ALA A 329 9.89 12.36 -3.83
N LEU A 330 8.94 11.96 -4.69
CA LEU A 330 7.98 10.91 -4.38
C LEU A 330 8.67 9.55 -4.18
N GLN A 331 9.59 9.20 -5.07
CA GLN A 331 10.40 7.98 -4.99
C GLN A 331 11.12 7.87 -3.64
N GLN A 332 11.82 8.94 -3.25
CA GLN A 332 12.54 8.99 -1.98
C GLN A 332 11.59 8.86 -0.77
N ALA A 333 10.43 9.52 -0.81
CA ALA A 333 9.44 9.46 0.25
C ALA A 333 8.87 8.04 0.41
N VAL A 334 8.48 7.40 -0.70
CA VAL A 334 7.94 6.04 -0.68
C VAL A 334 8.99 5.04 -0.19
N LYS A 335 10.23 5.12 -0.71
CA LYS A 335 11.33 4.26 -0.27
C LYS A 335 11.57 4.40 1.23
N SER A 336 11.61 5.62 1.75
CA SER A 336 11.82 5.90 3.17
C SER A 336 10.68 5.36 4.05
N ASP A 337 9.42 5.55 3.63
CA ASP A 337 8.25 5.04 4.35
C ASP A 337 8.28 3.51 4.39
N LEU A 338 8.51 2.83 3.26
CA LEU A 338 8.57 1.36 3.18
C LEU A 338 9.73 0.80 4.01
N THR A 339 10.90 1.40 3.94
CA THR A 339 12.07 1.01 4.75
C THR A 339 11.77 1.15 6.24
N THR A 340 11.10 2.24 6.64
CA THR A 340 10.71 2.46 8.04
C THR A 340 9.73 1.40 8.52
N ILE A 341 8.69 1.11 7.74
CA ILE A 341 7.69 0.09 8.07
C ILE A 341 8.35 -1.28 8.20
N HIS A 342 9.16 -1.67 7.22
CA HIS A 342 9.88 -2.95 7.21
C HIS A 342 10.81 -3.10 8.43
N TYR A 343 11.61 -2.07 8.71
CA TYR A 343 12.57 -2.09 9.82
C TYR A 343 11.89 -2.17 11.18
N VAL A 344 10.80 -1.42 11.39
CA VAL A 344 10.13 -1.35 12.71
C VAL A 344 9.25 -2.58 12.95
N LEU A 345 8.49 -3.01 11.95
CA LEU A 345 7.57 -4.13 12.10
C LEU A 345 8.26 -5.50 11.96
N GLN A 346 9.44 -5.54 11.33
CA GLN A 346 10.20 -6.77 11.13
C GLN A 346 9.42 -7.86 10.39
N VAL A 347 8.56 -7.44 9.44
CA VAL A 347 7.65 -8.29 8.67
C VAL A 347 7.81 -7.98 7.20
N ARG A 348 7.78 -9.00 6.38
CA ARG A 348 7.65 -8.94 4.92
C ARG A 348 6.20 -9.20 4.57
N CYS A 349 5.54 -8.26 3.97
CA CYS A 349 4.16 -8.36 3.51
C CYS A 349 4.03 -7.86 2.07
N PRO A 350 2.97 -8.25 1.33
CA PRO A 350 2.73 -7.77 -0.02
C PRO A 350 2.63 -6.24 -0.07
N VAL A 351 3.41 -5.62 -0.98
CA VAL A 351 3.38 -4.18 -1.25
C VAL A 351 2.82 -3.96 -2.65
N THR A 352 1.69 -3.29 -2.73
CA THR A 352 1.03 -2.94 -4.00
C THR A 352 1.20 -1.45 -4.28
N ALA A 353 1.70 -1.10 -5.47
CA ALA A 353 1.75 0.26 -5.97
C ALA A 353 0.45 0.60 -6.71
N LEU A 354 -0.18 1.71 -6.38
CA LEU A 354 -1.40 2.19 -7.01
C LEU A 354 -1.23 3.63 -7.49
N VAL A 355 -1.17 3.82 -8.81
CA VAL A 355 -1.16 5.15 -9.41
C VAL A 355 -2.58 5.71 -9.36
N VAL A 356 -2.76 6.80 -8.63
CA VAL A 356 -4.06 7.42 -8.32
C VAL A 356 -4.25 8.77 -9.02
N ASP A 357 -5.47 9.34 -8.90
CA ASP A 357 -5.84 10.65 -9.46
C ASP A 357 -5.96 10.69 -11.00
N LEU A 358 -6.12 9.54 -11.65
CA LEU A 358 -6.27 9.49 -13.11
C LEU A 358 -7.58 10.11 -13.61
N GLU A 359 -8.58 10.32 -12.75
CA GLU A 359 -9.79 11.06 -13.09
C GLU A 359 -9.52 12.51 -13.50
N ARG A 360 -8.37 13.07 -13.16
CA ARG A 360 -7.96 14.40 -13.61
C ARG A 360 -7.60 14.42 -15.10
N GLN A 361 -7.21 13.28 -15.66
CA GLN A 361 -6.88 13.15 -17.07
C GLN A 361 -8.16 12.97 -17.91
N GLN A 362 -8.40 13.90 -18.83
CA GLN A 362 -9.62 13.87 -19.66
C GLN A 362 -9.74 12.59 -20.49
N GLY A 363 -8.62 12.05 -20.97
CA GLY A 363 -8.59 10.77 -21.69
C GLY A 363 -8.98 9.60 -20.80
N PHE A 364 -8.56 9.59 -19.53
CA PHE A 364 -8.93 8.51 -18.61
C PHE A 364 -10.42 8.56 -18.24
N ARG A 365 -10.99 9.75 -18.06
CA ARG A 365 -12.44 9.89 -17.88
C ARG A 365 -13.23 9.38 -19.07
N GLU A 366 -12.74 9.62 -20.28
CA GLU A 366 -13.35 9.07 -21.50
C GLU A 366 -13.23 7.54 -21.58
N LEU A 367 -12.08 6.98 -21.15
CA LEU A 367 -11.91 5.53 -21.01
C LEU A 367 -12.96 4.95 -20.06
N MET A 368 -13.06 5.49 -18.84
CA MET A 368 -14.02 5.01 -17.84
C MET A 368 -15.47 5.07 -18.34
N ARG A 369 -15.83 6.17 -19.02
CA ARG A 369 -17.16 6.35 -19.60
C ARG A 369 -17.51 5.28 -20.65
N ARG A 370 -16.54 4.86 -21.49
CA ARG A 370 -16.74 3.86 -22.54
C ARG A 370 -16.74 2.44 -22.02
N VAL A 371 -15.86 2.15 -21.08
CA VAL A 371 -15.76 0.81 -20.46
C VAL A 371 -17.01 0.49 -19.64
N GLY A 372 -17.63 1.51 -19.02
CA GLY A 372 -18.85 1.36 -18.24
C GLY A 372 -18.58 1.05 -16.76
N ARG A 373 -19.50 1.49 -15.90
CA ARG A 373 -19.34 1.46 -14.43
C ARG A 373 -19.12 0.07 -13.86
N GLU A 374 -19.86 -0.93 -14.31
CA GLU A 374 -19.80 -2.29 -13.76
C GLU A 374 -18.41 -2.89 -13.97
N ARG A 375 -17.83 -2.71 -15.17
CA ARG A 375 -16.49 -3.24 -15.48
C ARG A 375 -15.40 -2.50 -14.73
N VAL A 376 -15.46 -1.17 -14.64
CA VAL A 376 -14.43 -0.38 -13.95
C VAL A 376 -14.45 -0.55 -12.44
N SER A 377 -15.56 -0.97 -11.83
CA SER A 377 -15.62 -1.23 -10.38
C SER A 377 -15.01 -2.57 -9.99
N ALA A 378 -15.18 -3.61 -10.81
CA ALA A 378 -14.78 -4.97 -10.49
C ALA A 378 -13.36 -5.34 -10.99
N GLN A 379 -12.92 -4.72 -12.08
CA GLN A 379 -11.67 -5.09 -12.74
C GLN A 379 -10.45 -4.38 -12.10
N ARG A 380 -9.28 -4.97 -12.32
CA ARG A 380 -7.97 -4.40 -12.00
C ARG A 380 -7.37 -3.84 -13.28
N PHE A 381 -6.81 -2.65 -13.19
CA PHE A 381 -6.19 -1.98 -14.33
C PHE A 381 -4.70 -1.81 -14.08
N GLY A 382 -3.89 -2.70 -14.61
CA GLY A 382 -2.46 -2.78 -14.38
C GLY A 382 -1.94 -4.21 -14.43
N ARG A 383 -0.84 -4.49 -13.77
CA ARG A 383 -0.18 -5.79 -13.82
C ARG A 383 0.18 -6.30 -12.43
N LYS A 384 -0.16 -7.56 -12.16
CA LYS A 384 0.33 -8.30 -11.00
C LYS A 384 1.81 -8.66 -11.21
N TYR A 385 2.58 -8.58 -10.13
CA TYR A 385 3.94 -9.09 -10.03
C TYR A 385 3.98 -10.27 -9.06
N ASP A 386 4.85 -11.23 -9.30
CA ASP A 386 5.00 -12.37 -8.39
C ASP A 386 5.78 -11.95 -7.13
N CYS A 387 5.11 -11.88 -6.00
CA CYS A 387 5.72 -11.48 -4.72
C CYS A 387 6.93 -12.33 -4.31
N ARG A 388 7.07 -13.55 -4.85
CA ARG A 388 8.20 -14.43 -4.56
C ARG A 388 9.43 -14.14 -5.42
N SER A 389 9.24 -13.44 -6.53
CA SER A 389 10.32 -13.00 -7.39
C SER A 389 10.97 -11.74 -6.83
N LEU A 390 12.30 -11.68 -6.91
CA LEU A 390 13.06 -10.50 -6.48
C LEU A 390 12.78 -9.34 -7.45
N ALA A 391 12.34 -8.21 -6.92
CA ALA A 391 12.06 -7.02 -7.72
C ALA A 391 13.37 -6.35 -8.16
N THR A 392 13.93 -6.74 -9.30
CA THR A 392 15.13 -6.13 -9.87
C THR A 392 14.81 -4.90 -10.71
N ASP A 393 15.80 -4.03 -10.96
CA ASP A 393 15.64 -2.85 -11.80
C ASP A 393 15.10 -3.18 -13.20
N SER A 394 15.61 -4.26 -13.80
CA SER A 394 15.17 -4.71 -15.12
C SER A 394 13.71 -5.17 -15.11
N GLU A 395 13.29 -5.86 -14.05
CA GLU A 395 11.90 -6.32 -13.92
C GLU A 395 10.94 -5.18 -13.62
N MET A 396 11.37 -4.16 -12.86
CA MET A 396 10.57 -2.95 -12.63
C MET A 396 10.37 -2.16 -13.93
N THR A 397 11.39 -2.13 -14.82
CA THR A 397 11.25 -1.56 -16.16
C THR A 397 10.24 -2.36 -16.99
N ALA A 398 10.39 -3.67 -17.05
CA ALA A 398 9.47 -4.54 -17.78
C ALA A 398 8.04 -4.45 -17.24
N LEU A 399 7.88 -4.34 -15.92
CA LEU A 399 6.58 -4.13 -15.29
C LEU A 399 5.93 -2.82 -15.74
N SER A 400 6.69 -1.71 -15.75
CA SER A 400 6.19 -0.42 -16.24
C SER A 400 5.73 -0.51 -17.69
N GLU A 401 6.48 -1.20 -18.55
CA GLU A 401 6.09 -1.44 -19.94
C GLU A 401 4.77 -2.22 -20.03
N HIS A 402 4.63 -3.28 -19.24
CA HIS A 402 3.39 -4.06 -19.24
C HIS A 402 2.19 -3.30 -18.67
N VAL A 403 2.38 -2.52 -17.61
CA VAL A 403 1.31 -1.70 -17.01
C VAL A 403 0.83 -0.62 -17.98
N CYS A 404 1.76 0.07 -18.65
CA CYS A 404 1.43 1.04 -19.68
C CYS A 404 0.85 0.37 -20.93
N GLY A 405 1.35 -0.83 -21.31
CA GLY A 405 0.80 -1.63 -22.40
C GLY A 405 -0.64 -2.05 -22.16
N THR A 406 -1.02 -2.36 -20.92
CA THR A 406 -2.43 -2.64 -20.59
C THR A 406 -3.35 -1.46 -20.94
N PHE A 407 -2.88 -0.23 -20.75
CA PHE A 407 -3.62 0.96 -21.17
C PHE A 407 -3.79 1.02 -22.69
N GLU A 408 -2.73 0.69 -23.45
CA GLU A 408 -2.78 0.63 -24.90
C GLU A 408 -3.80 -0.41 -25.37
N ASP A 409 -3.77 -1.60 -24.80
CA ASP A 409 -4.68 -2.70 -25.15
C ASP A 409 -6.15 -2.29 -24.94
N TRP A 410 -6.47 -1.64 -23.83
CA TRP A 410 -7.80 -1.13 -23.56
C TRP A 410 -8.25 -0.09 -24.60
N VAL A 411 -7.38 0.87 -24.93
CA VAL A 411 -7.69 1.91 -25.91
C VAL A 411 -7.89 1.29 -27.30
N TYR A 412 -7.03 0.34 -27.70
CA TYR A 412 -7.19 -0.36 -28.98
C TYR A 412 -8.45 -1.24 -29.01
N ALA A 413 -8.82 -1.89 -27.91
CA ALA A 413 -10.06 -2.64 -27.81
C ALA A 413 -11.27 -1.73 -28.04
N LEU A 414 -11.28 -0.54 -27.40
CA LEU A 414 -12.33 0.46 -27.59
C LEU A 414 -12.41 1.00 -29.04
N PHE A 415 -11.27 1.12 -29.73
CA PHE A 415 -11.25 1.59 -31.13
C PHE A 415 -11.66 0.50 -32.15
N ARG A 416 -11.75 -0.77 -31.73
CA ARG A 416 -12.27 -1.87 -32.57
C ARG A 416 -13.78 -2.02 -32.49
N GLU A 417 -14.45 -1.33 -31.56
CA GLU A 417 -15.91 -1.34 -31.49
C GLU A 417 -16.54 -0.68 -32.74
N ASP A 418 -17.75 -1.10 -33.10
CA ASP A 418 -18.50 -0.53 -34.21
C ASP A 418 -18.70 0.99 -33.99
N GLU A 419 -18.50 1.76 -35.06
CA GLU A 419 -18.58 3.24 -35.04
C GLU A 419 -17.65 3.94 -34.05
N ALA A 420 -16.69 3.22 -33.44
CA ALA A 420 -15.79 3.80 -32.42
C ALA A 420 -15.01 5.01 -32.94
N LEU A 421 -14.61 4.99 -34.21
CA LEU A 421 -13.81 6.07 -34.82
C LEU A 421 -14.60 7.38 -35.00
N THR A 422 -15.92 7.32 -35.05
CA THR A 422 -16.78 8.52 -35.17
C THR A 422 -17.23 9.07 -33.82
N ARG A 423 -17.01 8.32 -32.72
CA ARG A 423 -17.42 8.74 -31.39
C ARG A 423 -16.63 9.96 -30.90
N PRO A 424 -17.28 10.96 -30.26
CA PRO A 424 -16.58 12.09 -29.67
C PRO A 424 -15.68 11.62 -28.53
N GLY A 425 -14.52 12.29 -28.35
CA GLY A 425 -13.57 11.97 -27.27
C GLY A 425 -12.39 11.10 -27.69
N ASN A 426 -12.35 10.57 -28.91
CA ASN A 426 -11.22 9.80 -29.45
C ASN A 426 -9.88 10.56 -29.32
N GLN A 427 -9.90 11.84 -29.64
CA GLN A 427 -8.69 12.69 -29.54
C GLN A 427 -8.14 12.73 -28.10
N ARG A 428 -9.00 12.76 -27.08
CA ARG A 428 -8.59 12.75 -25.67
C ARG A 428 -7.98 11.41 -25.27
N LEU A 429 -8.58 10.31 -25.69
CA LEU A 429 -8.03 8.96 -25.49
C LEU A 429 -6.67 8.81 -26.16
N TYR A 430 -6.57 9.20 -27.42
CA TYR A 430 -5.33 9.09 -28.19
C TYR A 430 -4.22 9.98 -27.61
N HIS A 431 -4.56 11.19 -27.20
CA HIS A 431 -3.60 12.08 -26.54
C HIS A 431 -3.03 11.47 -25.26
N LEU A 432 -3.90 10.90 -24.40
CA LEU A 432 -3.44 10.22 -23.20
C LEU A 432 -2.61 8.97 -23.54
N LEU A 433 -3.00 8.21 -24.57
CA LEU A 433 -2.22 7.06 -25.03
C LEU A 433 -0.80 7.46 -25.43
N CYS A 434 -0.65 8.50 -26.25
CA CYS A 434 0.66 9.02 -26.64
C CYS A 434 1.46 9.47 -25.42
N LYS A 435 0.84 10.16 -24.48
CA LYS A 435 1.47 10.61 -23.25
C LYS A 435 1.96 9.45 -22.38
N VAL A 436 1.11 8.42 -22.18
CA VAL A 436 1.48 7.22 -21.43
C VAL A 436 2.66 6.52 -22.09
N ARG A 437 2.61 6.35 -23.41
CA ARG A 437 3.63 5.64 -24.16
C ARG A 437 4.99 6.39 -24.21
N CYS A 438 4.96 7.69 -24.45
CA CYS A 438 6.17 8.47 -24.69
C CYS A 438 6.80 9.09 -23.44
N THR A 439 6.02 9.25 -22.36
CA THR A 439 6.49 10.01 -21.20
C THR A 439 6.30 9.25 -19.89
N ILE A 440 5.08 8.77 -19.62
CA ILE A 440 4.73 8.19 -18.32
C ILE A 440 5.44 6.85 -18.13
N LYS A 441 5.55 6.04 -19.17
CA LYS A 441 6.21 4.73 -19.12
C LYS A 441 7.60 4.82 -18.50
N ASP A 442 8.45 5.68 -19.01
CA ASP A 442 9.84 5.79 -18.55
C ASP A 442 9.94 6.43 -17.16
N ARG A 443 9.09 7.42 -16.87
CA ARG A 443 9.02 8.05 -15.55
C ARG A 443 8.50 7.08 -14.47
N LEU A 444 7.51 6.27 -14.81
CA LEU A 444 6.99 5.23 -13.93
C LEU A 444 8.04 4.14 -13.70
N ALA A 445 8.78 3.72 -14.74
CA ALA A 445 9.88 2.78 -14.60
C ALA A 445 10.93 3.29 -13.59
N ASN A 446 11.40 4.52 -13.74
CA ASN A 446 12.37 5.13 -12.83
C ASN A 446 11.84 5.20 -11.39
N LEU A 447 10.55 5.54 -11.21
CA LEU A 447 9.93 5.61 -9.90
C LEU A 447 9.83 4.21 -9.27
N LEU A 448 9.40 3.20 -10.03
CA LEU A 448 9.30 1.82 -9.54
C LEU A 448 10.68 1.25 -9.18
N GLN A 449 11.69 1.47 -10.01
CA GLN A 449 13.08 1.06 -9.72
C GLN A 449 13.56 1.66 -8.40
N GLY A 450 13.49 2.95 -8.23
CA GLY A 450 14.09 3.57 -7.07
C GLY A 450 13.28 3.46 -5.78
N ALA A 451 11.95 3.18 -5.86
CA ALA A 451 11.10 3.04 -4.68
C ALA A 451 10.89 1.60 -4.22
N PHE A 452 10.87 0.62 -5.15
CA PHE A 452 10.46 -0.77 -4.86
C PHE A 452 11.50 -1.82 -5.27
N ALA A 453 12.47 -1.48 -6.12
CA ALA A 453 13.48 -2.45 -6.50
C ALA A 453 14.42 -2.78 -5.34
N PHE A 454 14.88 -4.01 -5.34
CA PHE A 454 15.85 -4.51 -4.37
C PHE A 454 17.24 -3.94 -4.68
N ASP A 455 17.85 -3.33 -3.69
CA ASP A 455 19.24 -2.88 -3.74
C ASP A 455 20.13 -3.85 -2.95
N PRO A 456 21.07 -4.57 -3.61
CA PRO A 456 21.99 -5.46 -2.92
C PRO A 456 22.88 -4.78 -1.87
N ALA A 457 23.04 -3.45 -1.96
CA ALA A 457 23.81 -2.69 -0.98
C ALA A 457 23.03 -2.42 0.32
N GLU A 458 21.71 -2.54 0.31
CA GLU A 458 20.85 -2.22 1.46
C GLU A 458 20.46 -3.45 2.30
N GLY A 459 20.68 -4.68 1.81
CA GLY A 459 20.28 -5.84 2.58
C GLY A 459 20.42 -7.19 1.86
N SER A 460 19.89 -8.23 2.51
CA SER A 460 19.81 -9.58 1.96
C SER A 460 18.59 -9.74 1.05
N ALA A 461 18.74 -10.54 -0.01
CA ALA A 461 17.61 -10.90 -0.89
C ALA A 461 16.47 -11.61 -0.12
N GLU A 462 16.81 -12.27 1.01
CA GLU A 462 15.83 -12.94 1.87
C GLU A 462 14.92 -11.94 2.61
N ASP A 463 15.39 -10.71 2.82
CA ASP A 463 14.63 -9.65 3.49
C ASP A 463 14.07 -8.61 2.51
N ALA A 464 14.17 -8.84 1.19
CA ALA A 464 13.62 -7.95 0.16
C ALA A 464 12.10 -7.77 0.29
N LEU A 465 11.58 -6.61 -0.15
CA LEU A 465 10.15 -6.34 -0.19
C LEU A 465 9.41 -7.36 -1.05
N LEU A 466 8.23 -7.80 -0.59
CA LEU A 466 7.33 -8.63 -1.38
C LEU A 466 6.48 -7.74 -2.30
N PHE A 467 7.08 -7.28 -3.39
CA PHE A 467 6.37 -6.43 -4.33
C PHE A 467 5.29 -7.23 -5.08
N SER A 468 4.05 -6.74 -5.10
CA SER A 468 2.88 -7.48 -5.58
C SER A 468 2.32 -6.98 -6.92
N GLY A 469 2.75 -5.79 -7.37
CA GLY A 469 2.34 -5.26 -8.66
C GLY A 469 2.07 -3.77 -8.66
N CYS A 470 1.82 -3.25 -9.87
CA CYS A 470 1.50 -1.84 -10.11
C CYS A 470 0.19 -1.71 -10.88
N TYR A 471 -0.67 -0.78 -10.44
CA TYR A 471 -2.01 -0.60 -10.99
C TYR A 471 -2.34 0.88 -11.13
N PHE A 472 -3.33 1.17 -11.99
CA PHE A 472 -3.89 2.49 -12.18
C PHE A 472 -5.31 2.56 -11.61
N ALA A 473 -5.67 3.67 -10.97
CA ALA A 473 -7.01 3.91 -10.45
C ALA A 473 -7.43 5.37 -10.54
N ALA A 474 -8.73 5.59 -10.62
CA ALA A 474 -9.34 6.89 -10.41
C ALA A 474 -9.97 6.92 -9.01
N THR A 475 -9.61 7.93 -8.23
CA THR A 475 -9.94 8.05 -6.79
C THR A 475 -10.66 9.35 -6.46
N GLY A 476 -11.40 9.90 -7.42
CA GLY A 476 -12.14 11.15 -7.26
C GLY A 476 -13.35 11.02 -6.34
N GLU A 477 -13.74 12.12 -5.70
CA GLU A 477 -14.86 12.16 -4.76
C GLU A 477 -16.21 11.84 -5.40
N ARG A 478 -16.39 12.20 -6.67
CA ARG A 478 -17.63 11.93 -7.41
C ARG A 478 -17.66 10.47 -7.89
N ALA A 479 -18.84 9.87 -7.84
CA ALA A 479 -19.03 8.47 -8.22
C ALA A 479 -18.64 8.15 -9.69
N ASP A 480 -18.76 9.13 -10.60
CA ASP A 480 -18.32 9.02 -12.00
C ASP A 480 -16.82 9.23 -12.20
N HIS A 481 -16.10 9.61 -11.15
CA HIS A 481 -14.65 9.79 -11.11
C HIS A 481 -13.92 8.66 -10.34
N ARG A 482 -14.61 7.54 -10.09
CA ARG A 482 -14.04 6.38 -9.36
C ARG A 482 -13.96 5.18 -10.28
N ALA A 483 -12.80 4.53 -10.31
CA ALA A 483 -12.59 3.35 -11.14
C ALA A 483 -11.43 2.49 -10.65
N PHE A 484 -11.55 1.17 -10.81
CA PHE A 484 -10.51 0.16 -10.59
C PHE A 484 -10.01 -0.01 -9.16
N VAL A 485 -10.57 0.68 -8.18
CA VAL A 485 -10.16 0.58 -6.76
C VAL A 485 -10.67 -0.71 -6.13
N GLY A 486 -11.93 -1.10 -6.38
CA GLY A 486 -12.54 -2.27 -5.75
C GLY A 486 -11.76 -3.57 -6.02
N GLY A 487 -11.31 -3.76 -7.27
CA GLY A 487 -10.47 -4.89 -7.63
C GLY A 487 -9.12 -4.92 -6.90
N ILE A 488 -8.57 -3.77 -6.51
CA ILE A 488 -7.31 -3.70 -5.75
C ILE A 488 -7.54 -4.04 -4.27
N LEU A 489 -8.64 -3.56 -3.67
CA LEU A 489 -8.97 -3.92 -2.29
C LEU A 489 -9.22 -5.43 -2.16
N SER A 490 -9.95 -6.03 -3.13
CA SER A 490 -10.11 -7.50 -3.18
C SER A 490 -8.78 -8.24 -3.36
N LYS A 491 -7.82 -7.66 -4.11
CA LYS A 491 -6.48 -8.24 -4.27
C LYS A 491 -5.71 -8.25 -2.95
N LEU A 492 -5.82 -7.20 -2.14
CA LEU A 492 -5.17 -7.18 -0.83
C LEU A 492 -5.68 -8.33 0.05
N ASP A 493 -6.99 -8.58 0.03
CA ASP A 493 -7.59 -9.69 0.80
C ASP A 493 -7.16 -11.06 0.24
N GLU A 494 -6.99 -11.22 -1.07
CA GLU A 494 -6.47 -12.46 -1.68
C GLU A 494 -5.01 -12.76 -1.27
N GLU A 495 -4.23 -11.74 -1.00
CA GLU A 495 -2.80 -11.84 -0.68
C GLU A 495 -2.50 -11.73 0.82
N GLN A 496 -3.51 -11.62 1.69
CA GLN A 496 -3.36 -11.42 3.14
C GLN A 496 -2.52 -12.46 3.87
N GLU A 497 -2.43 -13.68 3.32
CA GLU A 497 -1.66 -14.78 3.90
C GLU A 497 -0.19 -14.81 3.45
N LEU A 498 0.17 -13.99 2.45
CA LEU A 498 1.54 -13.89 1.93
C LEU A 498 2.41 -13.01 2.83
N VAL A 499 2.49 -13.36 4.10
CA VAL A 499 3.22 -12.60 5.11
C VAL A 499 4.27 -13.48 5.75
N GLU A 500 5.50 -12.96 5.87
CA GLU A 500 6.64 -13.65 6.42
C GLU A 500 7.34 -12.79 7.47
N TRP A 501 7.86 -13.40 8.52
CA TRP A 501 8.75 -12.71 9.45
C TRP A 501 10.15 -12.55 8.84
N THR A 502 10.79 -11.41 9.10
CA THR A 502 12.19 -11.22 8.68
C THR A 502 13.09 -12.21 9.39
N THR A 503 14.23 -12.54 8.76
CA THR A 503 15.26 -13.40 9.36
C THR A 503 15.76 -12.85 10.69
N GLU A 504 15.85 -11.53 10.81
CA GLU A 504 16.25 -10.84 12.05
C GLU A 504 15.22 -11.03 13.18
N ALA A 505 13.92 -10.94 12.88
CA ALA A 505 12.86 -11.20 13.86
C ALA A 505 12.91 -12.63 14.38
N LEU A 506 13.08 -13.61 13.49
CA LEU A 506 13.19 -15.03 13.86
C LEU A 506 14.43 -15.30 14.72
N LEU A 507 15.58 -14.72 14.36
CA LEU A 507 16.81 -14.85 15.17
C LEU A 507 16.68 -14.17 16.54
N ARG A 508 15.99 -13.03 16.62
CA ARG A 508 15.71 -12.34 17.87
C ARG A 508 14.83 -13.20 18.78
N GLN A 509 13.76 -13.79 18.24
CA GLN A 509 12.90 -14.71 18.98
C GLN A 509 13.69 -15.91 19.51
N GLN A 510 14.51 -16.56 18.68
CA GLN A 510 15.35 -17.68 19.11
C GLN A 510 16.34 -17.30 20.21
N ARG A 511 16.93 -16.09 20.16
CA ARG A 511 17.81 -15.60 21.24
C ARG A 511 17.04 -15.46 22.55
N TRP A 512 15.83 -14.88 22.51
CA TRP A 512 15.00 -14.73 23.70
C TRP A 512 14.57 -16.07 24.27
N GLU A 513 14.21 -17.03 23.43
CA GLU A 513 13.88 -18.41 23.87
C GLU A 513 15.07 -19.09 24.56
N ARG A 514 16.28 -18.94 24.01
CA ARG A 514 17.51 -19.46 24.64
C ARG A 514 17.79 -18.76 25.97
N VAL A 515 17.67 -17.45 26.07
CA VAL A 515 17.86 -16.69 27.32
C VAL A 515 16.82 -17.14 28.37
N ALA A 516 15.58 -17.31 27.97
CA ALA A 516 14.53 -17.80 28.87
C ALA A 516 14.80 -19.24 29.34
N ALA A 517 15.25 -20.12 28.45
CA ALA A 517 15.61 -21.50 28.80
C ALA A 517 16.80 -21.53 29.77
N VAL A 518 17.86 -20.76 29.50
CA VAL A 518 19.03 -20.66 30.42
C VAL A 518 18.61 -20.08 31.76
N GLY A 519 17.78 -19.04 31.78
CA GLY A 519 17.22 -18.46 33.00
C GLY A 519 16.43 -19.47 33.84
N LEU A 520 15.62 -20.29 33.17
CA LEU A 520 14.84 -21.35 33.83
C LEU A 520 15.76 -22.44 34.39
N ILE A 521 16.74 -22.92 33.64
CA ILE A 521 17.73 -23.91 34.11
C ILE A 521 18.50 -23.34 35.31
N LEU A 522 18.95 -22.09 35.23
CA LEU A 522 19.68 -21.45 36.33
C LEU A 522 18.80 -21.30 37.58
N SER A 523 17.53 -20.95 37.44
CA SER A 523 16.60 -20.85 38.58
C SER A 523 16.35 -22.19 39.24
N VAL A 524 16.21 -23.28 38.44
CA VAL A 524 16.06 -24.65 38.96
C VAL A 524 17.33 -25.10 39.66
N LEU A 525 18.52 -24.84 39.10
CA LEU A 525 19.80 -25.16 39.74
C LEU A 525 20.00 -24.38 41.06
N LEU A 526 19.62 -23.11 41.07
CA LEU A 526 19.72 -22.27 42.27
C LEU A 526 18.77 -22.74 43.37
N ALA A 527 17.53 -23.12 42.98
CA ALA A 527 16.57 -23.74 43.91
C ALA A 527 17.09 -25.09 44.45
N GLY A 528 17.67 -25.93 43.57
CA GLY A 528 18.29 -27.18 43.98
C GLY A 528 19.50 -26.99 44.92
N LEU A 529 20.36 -25.99 44.63
CA LEU A 529 21.48 -25.64 45.48
C LEU A 529 21.02 -25.14 46.87
N LEU A 530 19.97 -24.32 46.88
CA LEU A 530 19.40 -23.85 48.17
C LEU A 530 18.81 -24.99 48.99
N VAL A 531 18.09 -25.88 48.35
CA VAL A 531 17.58 -27.12 49.02
C VAL A 531 18.73 -27.97 49.55
N TRP A 532 19.78 -28.18 48.71
CA TRP A 532 20.99 -28.93 49.11
C TRP A 532 21.70 -28.26 50.30
N LEU A 533 21.92 -26.95 50.30
CA LEU A 533 22.49 -26.19 51.41
C LEU A 533 21.71 -26.37 52.71
N ILE A 534 20.38 -26.36 52.65
CA ILE A 534 19.53 -26.52 53.82
C ILE A 534 19.64 -27.94 54.41
N PHE A 535 19.71 -28.99 53.56
CA PHE A 535 19.75 -30.37 54.01
C PHE A 535 21.12 -30.85 54.41
N PHE A 536 22.20 -30.36 53.80
CA PHE A 536 23.55 -30.93 54.00
C PHE A 536 24.52 -29.97 54.72
N TRP A 537 24.23 -28.69 54.82
CA TRP A 537 25.03 -27.77 55.62
C TRP A 537 24.49 -27.71 57.05
N GLN A 538 24.69 -28.80 57.78
CA GLN A 538 24.65 -28.77 59.25
C GLN A 538 26.04 -28.34 59.75
N PRO A 539 26.17 -27.30 60.60
CA PRO A 539 27.39 -26.99 61.31
C PRO A 539 27.79 -28.06 62.31
#